data_ecf00a812d085aa224b3bfc21c4490b8
#
_entry.id   ecf00a812d085aa224b3bfc21c4490b8
#
_cell.length_a   1.000
_cell.length_b   1.000
_cell.length_c   1.000
_cell.angle_alpha   90.00
_cell.angle_beta   90.00
_cell.angle_gamma   90.00
#
_symmetry.space_group_name_H-M   'P 1'
#
loop_
_entity.id
_entity.type
_entity.pdbx_description
1 polymer ?
#
loop_
_entity_poly.entity_id
_entity_poly.type
_entity_poly.pdbx_seq_one_letter_code
_entity_poly.pdbx_strand_id
1 'polypeptide(L)'
;MENIKCLIIGSGPAGYTAATYTGRAGIQTVLYEGMEPGGQLTTTTMVENYPGFENGVDANMLMASMKAQAARFGAEIRSGRIASADLSSRPFKLVDDNGRELVAEALIIATGATAKYLGLPSEQKFKGLGVSACATCDGFFYRKKVVAVVGGGDTACEEATYLAGLCSKVYMIVRRDVFRASKAMQERVLNTPNIEVLWNCNTQEILGDESGVTGARLLRKDGKVFDIAIDGFFLGIGHHPNSDLFKEWVSIDENGYIVTQGKTSETNVEGVFAAGDVQDPLYRQAVTAAGSGCRAALDVEKFLNAHK
;
A
#
# COMPACT_ATOMS: atom_id res chain seq x y z
N MET A 1 15.48 29.13 4.75
CA MET A 1 15.43 27.72 4.34
C MET A 1 16.12 26.88 5.41
N GLU A 2 15.49 25.82 5.83
CA GLU A 2 16.06 24.84 6.78
C GLU A 2 16.86 23.78 6.02
N ASN A 3 18.09 23.50 6.47
CA ASN A 3 18.96 22.50 5.83
C ASN A 3 18.83 21.14 6.54
N ILE A 4 18.53 20.09 5.80
CA ILE A 4 18.28 18.73 6.27
C ILE A 4 19.22 17.77 5.53
N LYS A 5 19.90 16.88 6.26
CA LYS A 5 20.76 15.86 5.64
C LYS A 5 19.97 14.79 4.90
N CYS A 6 18.94 14.25 5.57
CA CYS A 6 18.03 13.27 4.99
C CYS A 6 16.58 13.63 5.30
N LEU A 7 15.79 13.89 4.28
CA LEU A 7 14.35 14.08 4.39
C LEU A 7 13.63 12.80 3.97
N ILE A 8 12.67 12.35 4.80
CA ILE A 8 11.83 11.18 4.53
C ILE A 8 10.39 11.65 4.38
N ILE A 9 9.71 11.24 3.30
CA ILE A 9 8.33 11.61 3.02
C ILE A 9 7.45 10.36 3.11
N GLY A 10 6.61 10.31 4.14
CA GLY A 10 5.71 9.20 4.44
C GLY A 10 6.09 8.45 5.72
N SER A 11 5.08 8.04 6.48
CA SER A 11 5.19 7.47 7.82
C SER A 11 4.70 6.02 7.93
N GLY A 12 4.56 5.34 6.80
CA GLY A 12 4.31 3.89 6.81
C GLY A 12 5.50 3.10 7.35
N PRO A 13 5.42 1.75 7.39
CA PRO A 13 6.52 0.91 7.86
C PRO A 13 7.86 1.18 7.17
N ALA A 14 7.84 1.56 5.88
CA ALA A 14 9.05 1.94 5.14
C ALA A 14 9.68 3.22 5.70
N GLY A 15 8.87 4.29 5.89
CA GLY A 15 9.36 5.58 6.36
C GLY A 15 9.91 5.52 7.79
N TYR A 16 9.17 4.95 8.74
CA TYR A 16 9.65 4.82 10.12
C TYR A 16 10.87 3.89 10.24
N THR A 17 10.93 2.83 9.43
CA THR A 17 12.14 1.99 9.40
C THR A 17 13.32 2.76 8.84
N ALA A 18 13.15 3.48 7.73
CA ALA A 18 14.21 4.32 7.18
C ALA A 18 14.70 5.36 8.21
N ALA A 19 13.78 6.06 8.89
CA ALA A 19 14.10 7.02 9.93
C ALA A 19 14.85 6.41 11.12
N THR A 20 14.49 5.18 11.51
CA THR A 20 15.21 4.43 12.54
C THR A 20 16.66 4.17 12.15
N TYR A 21 16.91 3.72 10.91
CA TYR A 21 18.25 3.37 10.45
C TYR A 21 19.11 4.61 10.19
N THR A 22 18.57 5.66 9.55
CA THR A 22 19.30 6.93 9.35
C THR A 22 19.65 7.60 10.68
N GLY A 23 18.70 7.60 11.65
CA GLY A 23 18.97 8.11 13.00
C GLY A 23 20.07 7.33 13.73
N ARG A 24 20.06 5.98 13.63
CA ARG A 24 21.13 5.14 14.20
C ARG A 24 22.50 5.38 13.55
N ALA A 25 22.53 5.76 12.28
CA ALA A 25 23.76 6.15 11.57
C ALA A 25 24.22 7.59 11.92
N GLY A 26 23.52 8.30 12.80
CA GLY A 26 23.85 9.68 13.20
C GLY A 26 23.54 10.70 12.09
N ILE A 27 22.72 10.36 11.12
CA ILE A 27 22.31 11.27 10.06
C ILE A 27 21.16 12.14 10.57
N GLN A 28 21.31 13.47 10.47
CA GLN A 28 20.21 14.40 10.77
C GLN A 28 19.03 14.09 9.84
N THR A 29 17.96 13.56 10.41
CA THR A 29 16.80 13.04 9.69
C THR A 29 15.55 13.77 10.12
N VAL A 30 14.78 14.26 9.12
CA VAL A 30 13.42 14.76 9.29
C VAL A 30 12.47 13.88 8.51
N LEU A 31 11.35 13.48 9.14
CA LEU A 31 10.29 12.70 8.51
C LEU A 31 8.98 13.47 8.54
N TYR A 32 8.35 13.65 7.39
CA TYR A 32 6.97 14.17 7.27
C TYR A 32 5.98 13.01 7.18
N GLU A 33 5.00 13.00 8.09
CA GLU A 33 4.07 11.88 8.26
C GLU A 33 3.04 11.74 7.15
N GLY A 34 2.74 12.82 6.44
CA GLY A 34 1.64 12.87 5.50
C GLY A 34 0.29 13.11 6.20
N MET A 35 -0.80 12.92 5.44
CA MET A 35 -2.16 13.14 5.93
C MET A 35 -2.70 11.97 6.78
N GLU A 36 -2.10 10.79 6.62
CA GLU A 36 -2.46 9.55 7.34
C GLU A 36 -1.23 9.03 8.10
N PRO A 37 -0.94 9.56 9.32
CA PRO A 37 0.18 9.11 10.13
C PRO A 37 0.15 7.61 10.42
N GLY A 38 1.24 6.89 10.10
CA GLY A 38 1.30 5.43 10.18
C GLY A 38 0.90 4.72 8.89
N GLY A 39 0.31 5.44 7.93
CA GLY A 39 -0.05 4.94 6.60
C GLY A 39 -1.17 3.89 6.62
N GLN A 40 -1.24 3.08 5.57
CA GLN A 40 -2.33 2.12 5.34
C GLN A 40 -2.54 1.11 6.48
N LEU A 41 -1.51 0.78 7.26
CA LEU A 41 -1.65 -0.13 8.38
C LEU A 41 -2.67 0.36 9.41
N THR A 42 -2.81 1.67 9.61
CA THR A 42 -3.74 2.25 10.58
C THR A 42 -5.22 2.09 10.16
N THR A 43 -5.48 1.57 8.97
CA THR A 43 -6.85 1.30 8.51
C THR A 43 -7.36 -0.10 8.89
N THR A 44 -6.51 -0.95 9.48
CA THR A 44 -6.87 -2.25 10.03
C THR A 44 -6.72 -2.28 11.54
N THR A 45 -7.26 -3.29 12.20
CA THR A 45 -7.20 -3.43 13.66
C THR A 45 -6.07 -4.35 14.11
N MET A 46 -6.00 -5.56 13.57
CA MET A 46 -5.05 -6.59 13.95
C MET A 46 -4.12 -6.93 12.80
N VAL A 47 -2.81 -6.98 13.06
CA VAL A 47 -1.77 -7.40 12.12
C VAL A 47 -1.19 -8.71 12.62
N GLU A 48 -1.47 -9.82 11.93
CA GLU A 48 -1.01 -11.16 12.32
C GLU A 48 0.19 -11.65 11.49
N ASN A 49 0.52 -10.94 10.42
CA ASN A 49 1.56 -11.32 9.45
C ASN A 49 2.84 -10.47 9.53
N TYR A 50 3.00 -9.67 10.61
CA TYR A 50 4.27 -8.99 10.88
C TYR A 50 5.09 -9.84 11.86
N PRO A 51 6.28 -10.35 11.47
CA PRO A 51 7.07 -11.25 12.30
C PRO A 51 7.48 -10.62 13.64
N GLY A 52 7.49 -11.42 14.70
CA GLY A 52 7.89 -11.00 16.04
C GLY A 52 6.71 -10.85 17.02
N PHE A 53 5.48 -11.03 16.56
CA PHE A 53 4.27 -10.95 17.37
C PHE A 53 3.49 -12.28 17.28
N GLU A 54 3.71 -13.16 18.23
CA GLU A 54 3.12 -14.53 18.26
C GLU A 54 1.58 -14.53 18.15
N ASN A 55 0.94 -13.56 18.80
CA ASN A 55 -0.52 -13.44 18.84
C ASN A 55 -1.04 -12.26 18.00
N GLY A 56 -0.26 -11.82 17.01
CA GLY A 56 -0.54 -10.58 16.30
C GLY A 56 -0.29 -9.32 17.14
N VAL A 57 -0.53 -8.18 16.55
CA VAL A 57 -0.38 -6.87 17.20
C VAL A 57 -1.44 -5.91 16.67
N ASP A 58 -1.96 -5.06 17.54
CA ASP A 58 -2.80 -3.95 17.09
C ASP A 58 -2.00 -3.04 16.14
N ALA A 59 -2.58 -2.72 15.00
CA ALA A 59 -1.90 -1.99 13.94
C ALA A 59 -1.46 -0.59 14.39
N ASN A 60 -2.28 0.11 15.18
CA ASN A 60 -1.94 1.44 15.67
C ASN A 60 -0.83 1.36 16.73
N MET A 61 -0.83 0.32 17.58
CA MET A 61 0.25 0.08 18.54
C MET A 61 1.57 -0.23 17.83
N LEU A 62 1.55 -1.02 16.75
CA LEU A 62 2.74 -1.30 15.95
C LEU A 62 3.31 -0.01 15.36
N MET A 63 2.46 0.81 14.71
CA MET A 63 2.90 2.05 14.09
C MET A 63 3.37 3.10 15.12
N ALA A 64 2.70 3.19 16.26
CA ALA A 64 3.14 4.05 17.37
C ALA A 64 4.51 3.62 17.91
N SER A 65 4.76 2.30 18.02
CA SER A 65 6.04 1.75 18.46
C SER A 65 7.15 2.05 17.45
N MET A 66 6.89 1.91 16.14
CA MET A 66 7.85 2.24 15.09
C MET A 66 8.19 3.75 15.08
N LYS A 67 7.16 4.61 15.24
CA LYS A 67 7.34 6.07 15.41
C LYS A 67 8.22 6.40 16.59
N ALA A 68 7.90 5.85 17.76
CA ALA A 68 8.66 6.08 18.99
C ALA A 68 10.11 5.59 18.87
N GLN A 69 10.33 4.46 18.18
CA GLN A 69 11.66 3.93 17.91
C GLN A 69 12.48 4.88 17.03
N ALA A 70 11.92 5.40 15.94
CA ALA A 70 12.59 6.36 15.07
C ALA A 70 12.96 7.65 15.82
N ALA A 71 12.00 8.20 16.59
CA ALA A 71 12.21 9.40 17.40
C ALA A 71 13.31 9.19 18.48
N ARG A 72 13.35 8.01 19.12
CA ARG A 72 14.39 7.67 20.10
C ARG A 72 15.80 7.72 19.51
N PHE A 73 15.97 7.44 18.23
CA PHE A 73 17.25 7.53 17.53
C PHE A 73 17.52 8.90 16.91
N GLY A 74 16.72 9.91 17.25
CA GLY A 74 16.96 11.30 16.88
C GLY A 74 16.33 11.75 15.56
N ALA A 75 15.48 10.93 14.95
CA ALA A 75 14.69 11.40 13.82
C ALA A 75 13.63 12.40 14.29
N GLU A 76 13.58 13.57 13.69
CA GLU A 76 12.53 14.56 13.90
C GLU A 76 11.30 14.19 13.07
N ILE A 77 10.19 13.90 13.74
CA ILE A 77 8.95 13.50 13.08
C ILE A 77 7.99 14.68 13.07
N ARG A 78 7.56 15.09 11.90
CA ARG A 78 6.69 16.26 11.65
C ARG A 78 5.35 15.84 11.10
N SER A 79 4.29 16.34 11.69
CA SER A 79 2.94 16.26 11.11
C SER A 79 2.84 17.17 9.88
N GLY A 80 1.94 16.81 8.96
CA GLY A 80 1.77 17.50 7.69
C GLY A 80 2.45 16.80 6.52
N ARG A 81 2.41 17.42 5.37
CA ARG A 81 2.92 16.83 4.11
C ARG A 81 3.84 17.79 3.37
N ILE A 82 4.63 17.25 2.47
CA ILE A 82 5.33 18.04 1.45
C ILE A 82 4.33 18.36 0.34
N ALA A 83 4.19 19.64 0.03
CA ALA A 83 3.26 20.19 -0.97
C ALA A 83 3.89 20.35 -2.35
N SER A 84 5.19 20.66 -2.40
CA SER A 84 5.95 20.75 -3.66
C SER A 84 7.40 20.31 -3.49
N ALA A 85 8.00 19.83 -4.58
CA ALA A 85 9.40 19.43 -4.62
C ALA A 85 10.03 19.89 -5.94
N ASP A 86 11.24 20.45 -5.85
CA ASP A 86 12.14 20.71 -6.98
C ASP A 86 13.40 19.87 -6.78
N LEU A 87 13.54 18.83 -7.60
CA LEU A 87 14.64 17.88 -7.58
C LEU A 87 15.64 18.11 -8.72
N SER A 88 15.60 19.27 -9.37
CA SER A 88 16.47 19.61 -10.50
C SER A 88 17.94 19.78 -10.12
N SER A 89 18.21 20.14 -8.87
CA SER A 89 19.58 20.34 -8.36
C SER A 89 19.65 20.03 -6.86
N ARG A 90 20.82 19.61 -6.41
CA ARG A 90 21.09 19.32 -5.00
C ARG A 90 21.83 20.50 -4.34
N PRO A 91 21.46 20.90 -3.08
CA PRO A 91 20.41 20.31 -2.24
C PRO A 91 19.02 20.55 -2.80
N PHE A 92 18.14 19.54 -2.69
CA PHE A 92 16.78 19.57 -3.18
C PHE A 92 15.93 20.59 -2.44
N LYS A 93 15.03 21.29 -3.14
CA LYS A 93 14.14 22.28 -2.54
C LYS A 93 12.75 21.72 -2.38
N LEU A 94 12.19 21.82 -1.19
CA LEU A 94 10.86 21.35 -0.89
C LEU A 94 10.08 22.39 -0.09
N VAL A 95 8.75 22.35 -0.21
CA VAL A 95 7.85 23.21 0.58
C VAL A 95 6.80 22.33 1.24
N ASP A 96 6.60 22.51 2.54
CA ASP A 96 5.53 21.82 3.25
C ASP A 96 4.15 22.50 3.06
N ASP A 97 3.09 21.89 3.56
CA ASP A 97 1.72 22.41 3.45
C ASP A 97 1.45 23.66 4.29
N ASN A 98 2.39 24.07 5.14
CA ASN A 98 2.35 25.33 5.88
C ASN A 98 3.20 26.42 5.18
N GLY A 99 3.76 26.15 4.01
CA GLY A 99 4.60 27.09 3.26
C GLY A 99 6.03 27.18 3.78
N ARG A 100 6.50 26.28 4.63
CA ARG A 100 7.89 26.24 5.10
C ARG A 100 8.80 25.72 4.00
N GLU A 101 9.80 26.48 3.66
CA GLU A 101 10.84 26.10 2.70
C GLU A 101 11.95 25.27 3.36
N LEU A 102 12.25 24.13 2.76
CA LEU A 102 13.24 23.16 3.20
C LEU A 102 14.25 22.90 2.09
N VAL A 103 15.48 22.58 2.45
CA VAL A 103 16.47 22.01 1.53
C VAL A 103 17.01 20.71 2.10
N ALA A 104 17.13 19.69 1.25
CA ALA A 104 17.56 18.35 1.65
C ALA A 104 18.72 17.86 0.78
N GLU A 105 19.75 17.28 1.40
CA GLU A 105 20.89 16.69 0.67
C GLU A 105 20.55 15.32 0.09
N ALA A 106 19.71 14.55 0.79
CA ALA A 106 19.16 13.26 0.36
C ALA A 106 17.66 13.20 0.66
N LEU A 107 16.91 12.46 -0.17
CA LEU A 107 15.47 12.30 -0.08
C LEU A 107 15.08 10.82 -0.14
N ILE A 108 14.25 10.36 0.81
CA ILE A 108 13.59 9.05 0.73
C ILE A 108 12.09 9.26 0.49
N ILE A 109 11.59 8.79 -0.64
CA ILE A 109 10.17 8.78 -0.97
C ILE A 109 9.57 7.46 -0.44
N ALA A 110 8.76 7.55 0.62
CA ALA A 110 8.11 6.42 1.29
C ALA A 110 6.59 6.62 1.42
N THR A 111 6.00 7.26 0.39
CA THR A 111 4.62 7.73 0.37
C THR A 111 3.58 6.61 0.21
N GLY A 112 4.02 5.38 -0.06
CA GLY A 112 3.16 4.23 -0.18
C GLY A 112 2.27 4.21 -1.42
N ALA A 113 1.19 3.41 -1.36
CA ALA A 113 0.19 3.30 -2.41
C ALA A 113 -1.20 3.24 -1.79
N THR A 114 -2.20 3.81 -2.44
CA THR A 114 -3.59 3.83 -1.98
C THR A 114 -4.40 2.79 -2.73
N ALA A 115 -5.12 1.93 -2.02
CA ALA A 115 -6.03 0.97 -2.64
C ALA A 115 -7.14 1.68 -3.40
N LYS A 116 -7.49 1.15 -4.56
CA LYS A 116 -8.64 1.63 -5.34
C LYS A 116 -9.93 1.04 -4.80
N TYR A 117 -10.96 1.85 -4.77
CA TYR A 117 -12.31 1.49 -4.35
C TYR A 117 -13.31 1.68 -5.50
N LEU A 118 -14.49 1.05 -5.40
CA LEU A 118 -15.57 1.24 -6.39
C LEU A 118 -16.28 2.59 -6.22
N GLY A 119 -16.12 3.23 -5.06
CA GLY A 119 -16.77 4.48 -4.71
C GLY A 119 -18.19 4.31 -4.17
N LEU A 120 -18.52 3.12 -3.69
CA LEU A 120 -19.84 2.85 -3.11
C LEU A 120 -19.91 3.30 -1.66
N PRO A 121 -21.01 3.97 -1.22
CA PRO A 121 -21.17 4.32 0.20
C PRO A 121 -21.07 3.11 1.14
N SER A 122 -21.54 1.93 0.68
CA SER A 122 -21.47 0.67 1.43
C SER A 122 -20.05 0.15 1.63
N GLU A 123 -19.08 0.48 0.74
CA GLU A 123 -17.66 0.14 0.96
C GLU A 123 -17.12 0.83 2.21
N GLN A 124 -17.40 2.14 2.35
CA GLN A 124 -16.95 2.90 3.51
C GLN A 124 -17.58 2.38 4.81
N LYS A 125 -18.87 2.00 4.77
CA LYS A 125 -19.60 1.48 5.92
C LYS A 125 -18.99 0.17 6.44
N PHE A 126 -18.54 -0.71 5.53
CA PHE A 126 -18.04 -2.05 5.88
C PHE A 126 -16.52 -2.19 5.77
N LYS A 127 -15.79 -1.08 5.59
CA LYS A 127 -14.32 -1.09 5.61
C LYS A 127 -13.82 -1.59 6.96
N GLY A 128 -13.03 -2.68 6.95
CA GLY A 128 -12.58 -3.38 8.16
C GLY A 128 -13.65 -4.26 8.83
N LEU A 129 -14.89 -4.27 8.32
CA LEU A 129 -16.00 -5.11 8.77
C LEU A 129 -16.45 -6.07 7.65
N GLY A 130 -15.50 -6.55 6.85
CA GLY A 130 -15.77 -7.48 5.75
C GLY A 130 -15.36 -6.96 4.37
N VAL A 131 -15.11 -5.66 4.20
CA VAL A 131 -14.52 -5.08 2.98
C VAL A 131 -13.02 -4.92 3.17
N SER A 132 -12.24 -5.54 2.28
CA SER A 132 -10.78 -5.51 2.27
C SER A 132 -10.22 -5.24 0.86
N ALA A 133 -9.04 -4.68 0.78
CA ALA A 133 -8.27 -4.52 -0.45
C ALA A 133 -6.95 -5.34 -0.43
N CYS A 134 -6.85 -6.33 0.47
CA CYS A 134 -5.66 -7.16 0.63
C CYS A 134 -6.02 -8.58 1.04
N ALA A 135 -6.06 -9.51 0.09
CA ALA A 135 -6.38 -10.90 0.38
C ALA A 135 -5.34 -11.59 1.28
N THR A 136 -4.06 -11.27 1.11
CA THR A 136 -2.97 -11.84 1.94
C THR A 136 -2.95 -11.30 3.37
N CYS A 137 -3.55 -10.12 3.59
CA CYS A 137 -3.69 -9.53 4.92
C CYS A 137 -4.85 -10.18 5.70
N ASP A 138 -6.02 -10.21 5.07
CA ASP A 138 -7.28 -10.49 5.76
C ASP A 138 -7.87 -11.87 5.43
N GLY A 139 -7.38 -12.55 4.39
CA GLY A 139 -7.96 -13.82 3.91
C GLY A 139 -8.02 -14.91 4.96
N PHE A 140 -7.12 -14.94 5.93
CA PHE A 140 -7.11 -15.91 7.01
C PHE A 140 -8.40 -15.86 7.88
N PHE A 141 -8.98 -14.68 8.10
CA PHE A 141 -10.22 -14.49 8.88
C PHE A 141 -11.46 -15.06 8.17
N TYR A 142 -11.33 -15.37 6.87
CA TYR A 142 -12.40 -15.91 6.02
C TYR A 142 -12.23 -17.41 5.71
N ARG A 143 -11.42 -18.13 6.47
CA ARG A 143 -11.26 -19.58 6.31
C ARG A 143 -12.61 -20.28 6.38
N LYS A 144 -12.87 -21.17 5.38
CA LYS A 144 -14.10 -21.94 5.22
C LYS A 144 -15.39 -21.12 5.02
N LYS A 145 -15.26 -19.79 4.82
CA LYS A 145 -16.35 -18.86 4.51
C LYS A 145 -16.51 -18.68 3.00
N VAL A 146 -17.52 -17.94 2.60
CA VAL A 146 -17.79 -17.55 1.21
C VAL A 146 -17.37 -16.10 1.01
N VAL A 147 -16.57 -15.82 -0.01
CA VAL A 147 -16.09 -14.47 -0.25
C VAL A 147 -16.28 -14.05 -1.71
N ALA A 148 -16.26 -12.75 -1.97
CA ALA A 148 -16.21 -12.20 -3.33
C ALA A 148 -14.92 -11.42 -3.56
N VAL A 149 -14.36 -11.50 -4.77
CA VAL A 149 -13.26 -10.68 -5.28
C VAL A 149 -13.75 -9.90 -6.46
N VAL A 150 -13.62 -8.58 -6.42
CA VAL A 150 -13.95 -7.71 -7.56
C VAL A 150 -12.70 -7.43 -8.37
N GLY A 151 -12.77 -7.69 -9.66
CA GLY A 151 -11.68 -7.42 -10.59
C GLY A 151 -11.51 -8.51 -11.64
N GLY A 152 -10.69 -8.24 -12.65
CA GLY A 152 -10.43 -9.17 -13.75
C GLY A 152 -9.03 -9.01 -14.34
N GLY A 153 -8.10 -8.37 -13.62
CA GLY A 153 -6.66 -8.32 -13.91
C GLY A 153 -5.89 -9.38 -13.10
N ASP A 154 -4.57 -9.42 -13.26
CA ASP A 154 -3.70 -10.39 -12.58
C ASP A 154 -3.87 -10.32 -11.06
N THR A 155 -3.87 -9.15 -10.45
CA THR A 155 -4.09 -8.97 -9.01
C THR A 155 -5.37 -9.66 -8.52
N ALA A 156 -6.50 -9.45 -9.22
CA ALA A 156 -7.76 -10.09 -8.82
C ALA A 156 -7.71 -11.62 -8.95
N CYS A 157 -7.05 -12.12 -9.98
CA CYS A 157 -6.87 -13.55 -10.19
C CYS A 157 -5.96 -14.18 -9.13
N GLU A 158 -4.88 -13.50 -8.75
CA GLU A 158 -3.98 -13.91 -7.67
C GLU A 158 -4.71 -13.94 -6.33
N GLU A 159 -5.42 -12.87 -5.99
CA GLU A 159 -6.22 -12.79 -4.75
C GLU A 159 -7.30 -13.86 -4.70
N ALA A 160 -8.05 -14.06 -5.79
CA ALA A 160 -9.07 -15.10 -5.86
C ALA A 160 -8.49 -16.51 -5.68
N THR A 161 -7.34 -16.78 -6.31
CA THR A 161 -6.65 -18.06 -6.19
C THR A 161 -6.11 -18.30 -4.76
N TYR A 162 -5.55 -17.25 -4.16
CA TYR A 162 -5.11 -17.31 -2.76
C TYR A 162 -6.27 -17.58 -1.81
N LEU A 163 -7.37 -16.83 -1.94
CA LEU A 163 -8.57 -17.01 -1.12
C LEU A 163 -9.23 -18.37 -1.35
N ALA A 164 -9.19 -18.93 -2.55
CA ALA A 164 -9.70 -20.26 -2.84
C ALA A 164 -8.99 -21.36 -2.04
N GLY A 165 -7.72 -21.17 -1.69
CA GLY A 165 -6.96 -22.05 -0.80
C GLY A 165 -7.42 -22.00 0.66
N LEU A 166 -8.14 -20.96 1.06
CA LEU A 166 -8.59 -20.74 2.44
C LEU A 166 -10.12 -20.88 2.60
N CYS A 167 -10.87 -20.34 1.66
CA CYS A 167 -12.32 -20.18 1.70
C CYS A 167 -13.05 -21.40 1.11
N SER A 168 -14.30 -21.59 1.51
CA SER A 168 -15.15 -22.64 0.94
C SER A 168 -15.58 -22.32 -0.49
N LYS A 169 -15.76 -21.04 -0.80
CA LYS A 169 -16.13 -20.55 -2.13
C LYS A 169 -15.64 -19.13 -2.34
N VAL A 170 -15.24 -18.83 -3.58
CA VAL A 170 -14.86 -17.50 -4.02
C VAL A 170 -15.70 -17.11 -5.24
N TYR A 171 -16.43 -16.01 -5.17
CA TYR A 171 -17.04 -15.39 -6.33
C TYR A 171 -16.08 -14.36 -6.92
N MET A 172 -15.79 -14.42 -8.23
CA MET A 172 -15.12 -13.34 -8.93
C MET A 172 -16.12 -12.48 -9.67
N ILE A 173 -16.25 -11.21 -9.31
CA ILE A 173 -17.18 -10.26 -9.94
C ILE A 173 -16.42 -9.52 -11.04
N VAL A 174 -16.69 -9.83 -12.29
CA VAL A 174 -16.00 -9.30 -13.46
C VAL A 174 -16.96 -8.48 -14.33
N ARG A 175 -16.66 -7.19 -14.51
CA ARG A 175 -17.54 -6.27 -15.26
C ARG A 175 -17.64 -6.54 -16.78
N ARG A 176 -16.72 -7.34 -17.32
CA ARG A 176 -16.66 -7.73 -18.74
C ARG A 176 -16.90 -9.22 -18.87
N ASP A 177 -16.99 -9.70 -20.11
CA ASP A 177 -17.08 -11.13 -20.47
C ASP A 177 -15.69 -11.79 -20.63
N VAL A 178 -14.62 -11.05 -20.39
CA VAL A 178 -13.23 -11.50 -20.49
C VAL A 178 -12.38 -10.95 -19.34
N PHE A 179 -11.39 -11.70 -18.95
CA PHE A 179 -10.31 -11.22 -18.08
C PHE A 179 -9.34 -10.32 -18.84
N ARG A 180 -8.65 -9.43 -18.11
CA ARG A 180 -7.48 -8.69 -18.58
C ARG A 180 -6.17 -9.31 -18.08
N ALA A 181 -6.28 -10.29 -17.20
CA ALA A 181 -5.15 -11.02 -16.64
C ALA A 181 -4.35 -11.79 -17.71
N SER A 182 -3.14 -12.17 -17.40
CA SER A 182 -2.32 -13.07 -18.22
C SER A 182 -3.03 -14.42 -18.42
N LYS A 183 -2.76 -15.09 -19.54
CA LYS A 183 -3.40 -16.40 -19.84
C LYS A 183 -3.18 -17.41 -18.73
N ALA A 184 -1.98 -17.46 -18.18
CA ALA A 184 -1.64 -18.38 -17.08
C ALA A 184 -2.53 -18.15 -15.84
N MET A 185 -2.79 -16.89 -15.49
CA MET A 185 -3.67 -16.56 -14.37
C MET A 185 -5.13 -16.85 -14.66
N GLN A 186 -5.58 -16.61 -15.89
CA GLN A 186 -6.93 -16.99 -16.32
C GLN A 186 -7.15 -18.50 -16.20
N GLU A 187 -6.24 -19.31 -16.74
CA GLU A 187 -6.30 -20.78 -16.64
C GLU A 187 -6.34 -21.26 -15.18
N ARG A 188 -5.51 -20.66 -14.33
CA ARG A 188 -5.49 -21.00 -12.90
C ARG A 188 -6.84 -20.75 -12.23
N VAL A 189 -7.44 -19.60 -12.47
CA VAL A 189 -8.77 -19.25 -11.93
C VAL A 189 -9.83 -20.21 -12.44
N LEU A 190 -9.90 -20.40 -13.76
CA LEU A 190 -10.94 -21.21 -14.42
C LEU A 190 -10.84 -22.72 -14.04
N ASN A 191 -9.66 -23.21 -13.69
CA ASN A 191 -9.42 -24.59 -13.25
C ASN A 191 -9.51 -24.77 -11.74
N THR A 192 -9.80 -23.73 -10.96
CA THR A 192 -9.95 -23.81 -9.50
C THR A 192 -11.42 -24.09 -9.15
N PRO A 193 -11.75 -25.28 -8.59
CA PRO A 193 -13.15 -25.77 -8.51
C PRO A 193 -14.09 -24.92 -7.65
N ASN A 194 -13.56 -24.23 -6.65
CA ASN A 194 -14.34 -23.38 -5.73
C ASN A 194 -14.32 -21.88 -6.10
N ILE A 195 -13.82 -21.54 -7.29
CA ILE A 195 -13.98 -20.20 -7.85
C ILE A 195 -15.11 -20.20 -8.87
N GLU A 196 -16.07 -19.30 -8.68
CA GLU A 196 -17.15 -19.04 -9.64
C GLU A 196 -17.01 -17.62 -10.19
N VAL A 197 -16.92 -17.51 -11.52
CA VAL A 197 -16.77 -16.19 -12.18
C VAL A 197 -18.14 -15.67 -12.60
N LEU A 198 -18.51 -14.51 -12.06
CA LEU A 198 -19.72 -13.78 -12.38
C LEU A 198 -19.40 -12.71 -13.44
N TRP A 199 -19.54 -13.11 -14.70
CA TRP A 199 -19.25 -12.27 -15.85
C TRP A 199 -20.28 -11.18 -16.06
N ASN A 200 -19.85 -10.05 -16.66
CA ASN A 200 -20.68 -8.91 -16.98
C ASN A 200 -21.47 -8.35 -15.79
N CYS A 201 -20.90 -8.44 -14.59
CA CYS A 201 -21.52 -8.01 -13.34
C CYS A 201 -20.76 -6.82 -12.73
N ASN A 202 -21.54 -5.82 -12.28
CA ASN A 202 -21.04 -4.72 -11.46
C ASN A 202 -21.67 -4.81 -10.07
N THR A 203 -20.91 -4.48 -9.03
CA THR A 203 -21.44 -4.34 -7.69
C THR A 203 -22.20 -3.03 -7.59
N GLN A 204 -23.47 -3.08 -7.13
CA GLN A 204 -24.28 -1.90 -6.85
C GLN A 204 -24.20 -1.52 -5.37
N GLU A 205 -24.18 -2.53 -4.50
CA GLU A 205 -24.21 -2.33 -3.06
C GLU A 205 -23.55 -3.53 -2.35
N ILE A 206 -22.85 -3.27 -1.27
CA ILE A 206 -22.40 -4.29 -0.32
C ILE A 206 -23.44 -4.34 0.79
N LEU A 207 -23.97 -5.52 1.05
CA LEU A 207 -25.01 -5.77 2.03
C LEU A 207 -24.38 -6.27 3.34
N GLY A 208 -24.95 -5.85 4.45
CA GLY A 208 -24.45 -6.27 5.76
C GLY A 208 -25.25 -5.66 6.91
N ASP A 209 -24.91 -6.08 8.09
CA ASP A 209 -25.49 -5.64 9.35
C ASP A 209 -24.41 -5.15 10.33
N GLU A 210 -24.71 -5.12 11.61
CA GLU A 210 -23.77 -4.70 12.65
C GLU A 210 -22.58 -5.65 12.81
N SER A 211 -22.71 -6.89 12.37
CA SER A 211 -21.62 -7.90 12.41
C SER A 211 -20.66 -7.83 11.20
N GLY A 212 -21.03 -7.07 10.17
CA GLY A 212 -20.23 -6.88 8.97
C GLY A 212 -20.95 -7.27 7.67
N VAL A 213 -20.15 -7.64 6.65
CA VAL A 213 -20.66 -8.01 5.33
C VAL A 213 -21.43 -9.35 5.41
N THR A 214 -22.63 -9.39 4.81
CA THR A 214 -23.47 -10.60 4.67
C THR A 214 -23.82 -10.90 3.22
N GLY A 215 -23.55 -9.97 2.29
CA GLY A 215 -23.88 -10.16 0.88
C GLY A 215 -23.39 -9.03 -0.01
N ALA A 216 -23.65 -9.17 -1.30
CA ALA A 216 -23.48 -8.10 -2.29
C ALA A 216 -24.62 -8.14 -3.30
N ARG A 217 -25.12 -6.95 -3.67
CA ARG A 217 -26.08 -6.74 -4.74
C ARG A 217 -25.36 -6.45 -6.04
N LEU A 218 -25.65 -7.25 -7.04
CA LEU A 218 -25.00 -7.19 -8.34
C LEU A 218 -25.99 -6.80 -9.44
N LEU A 219 -25.52 -5.99 -10.37
CA LEU A 219 -26.20 -5.68 -11.62
C LEU A 219 -25.46 -6.34 -12.76
N ARG A 220 -26.14 -7.25 -13.49
CA ARG A 220 -25.63 -7.82 -14.72
C ARG A 220 -25.91 -6.90 -15.92
N LYS A 221 -25.11 -6.99 -16.94
CA LYS A 221 -25.21 -6.17 -18.16
C LYS A 221 -26.59 -6.27 -18.87
N ASP A 222 -27.29 -7.39 -18.69
CA ASP A 222 -28.65 -7.60 -19.20
C ASP A 222 -29.75 -6.89 -18.39
N GLY A 223 -29.38 -6.13 -17.36
CA GLY A 223 -30.29 -5.42 -16.48
C GLY A 223 -30.76 -6.24 -15.27
N LYS A 224 -30.40 -7.52 -15.17
CA LYS A 224 -30.79 -8.36 -14.05
C LYS A 224 -30.04 -7.94 -12.77
N VAL A 225 -30.80 -7.63 -11.72
CA VAL A 225 -30.29 -7.41 -10.36
C VAL A 225 -30.48 -8.68 -9.53
N PHE A 226 -29.46 -9.06 -8.78
CA PHE A 226 -29.52 -10.21 -7.88
C PHE A 226 -28.52 -10.06 -6.74
N ASP A 227 -28.80 -10.71 -5.64
CA ASP A 227 -27.93 -10.70 -4.45
C ASP A 227 -27.17 -12.04 -4.35
N ILE A 228 -25.93 -11.97 -3.86
CA ILE A 228 -25.12 -13.12 -3.48
C ILE A 228 -24.84 -13.06 -1.98
N ALA A 229 -24.86 -14.18 -1.30
CA ALA A 229 -24.49 -14.29 0.11
C ALA A 229 -22.98 -14.49 0.21
N ILE A 230 -22.31 -13.64 0.96
CA ILE A 230 -20.85 -13.67 1.20
C ILE A 230 -20.55 -13.14 2.60
N ASP A 231 -19.44 -13.59 3.15
CA ASP A 231 -18.93 -13.15 4.46
C ASP A 231 -17.84 -12.06 4.32
N GLY A 232 -17.25 -11.92 3.13
CA GLY A 232 -16.19 -10.96 2.86
C GLY A 232 -16.16 -10.51 1.40
N PHE A 233 -15.75 -9.25 1.18
CA PHE A 233 -15.71 -8.59 -0.12
C PHE A 233 -14.32 -7.99 -0.35
N PHE A 234 -13.58 -8.51 -1.31
CA PHE A 234 -12.20 -8.14 -1.61
C PHE A 234 -12.10 -7.31 -2.90
N LEU A 235 -11.32 -6.25 -2.87
CA LEU A 235 -11.16 -5.29 -3.95
C LEU A 235 -9.86 -5.55 -4.73
N GLY A 236 -9.88 -6.51 -5.65
CA GLY A 236 -8.78 -6.83 -6.57
C GLY A 236 -8.68 -5.87 -7.77
N ILE A 237 -8.97 -4.56 -7.59
CA ILE A 237 -8.98 -3.56 -8.67
C ILE A 237 -7.73 -2.70 -8.73
N GLY A 238 -6.71 -3.05 -7.93
CA GLY A 238 -5.39 -2.47 -7.93
C GLY A 238 -5.22 -1.30 -6.96
N HIS A 239 -4.03 -0.70 -7.03
CA HIS A 239 -3.60 0.40 -6.19
C HIS A 239 -3.21 1.59 -7.07
N HIS A 240 -3.11 2.75 -6.45
CA HIS A 240 -2.53 3.95 -7.01
C HIS A 240 -1.30 4.31 -6.16
N PRO A 241 -0.07 4.21 -6.72
CA PRO A 241 1.13 4.65 -6.01
C PRO A 241 1.07 6.16 -5.77
N ASN A 242 1.45 6.60 -4.57
CA ASN A 242 1.43 8.02 -4.21
C ASN A 242 2.70 8.73 -4.69
N SER A 243 2.95 8.68 -6.00
CA SER A 243 4.12 9.21 -6.69
C SER A 243 3.87 10.55 -7.40
N ASP A 244 2.63 11.05 -7.44
CA ASP A 244 2.22 12.22 -8.24
C ASP A 244 3.08 13.47 -8.01
N LEU A 245 3.51 13.71 -6.76
CA LEU A 245 4.36 14.84 -6.41
C LEU A 245 5.73 14.80 -7.11
N PHE A 246 6.18 13.60 -7.47
CA PHE A 246 7.56 13.37 -7.96
C PHE A 246 7.62 12.97 -9.43
N LYS A 247 6.48 12.80 -10.11
CA LYS A 247 6.38 12.26 -11.47
C LYS A 247 7.14 13.05 -12.54
N GLU A 248 7.39 14.34 -12.30
CA GLU A 248 8.16 15.19 -13.22
C GLU A 248 9.68 15.01 -13.05
N TRP A 249 10.11 14.37 -11.96
CA TRP A 249 11.51 14.24 -11.58
C TRP A 249 12.02 12.80 -11.67
N VAL A 250 11.29 11.85 -11.08
CA VAL A 250 11.71 10.46 -11.02
C VAL A 250 11.03 9.62 -12.11
N SER A 251 11.73 8.60 -12.57
CA SER A 251 11.15 7.63 -13.51
C SER A 251 10.05 6.83 -12.82
N ILE A 252 8.89 6.75 -13.46
CA ILE A 252 7.76 5.94 -13.02
C ILE A 252 7.39 4.93 -14.12
N ASP A 253 6.86 3.77 -13.72
CA ASP A 253 6.37 2.76 -14.66
C ASP A 253 4.97 3.11 -15.20
N GLU A 254 4.44 2.29 -16.09
CA GLU A 254 3.11 2.46 -16.70
C GLU A 254 1.95 2.43 -15.69
N ASN A 255 2.17 1.92 -14.48
CA ASN A 255 1.21 1.83 -13.40
C ASN A 255 1.38 2.94 -12.35
N GLY A 256 2.41 3.80 -12.50
CA GLY A 256 2.70 4.93 -11.63
C GLY A 256 3.69 4.63 -10.50
N TYR A 257 4.27 3.42 -10.44
CA TYR A 257 5.28 3.08 -9.42
C TYR A 257 6.63 3.71 -9.74
N ILE A 258 7.34 4.17 -8.70
CA ILE A 258 8.70 4.70 -8.87
C ILE A 258 9.65 3.57 -9.22
N VAL A 259 10.40 3.74 -10.30
CA VAL A 259 11.40 2.77 -10.77
C VAL A 259 12.69 2.96 -9.99
N THR A 260 13.17 1.89 -9.36
CA THR A 260 14.46 1.86 -8.67
C THR A 260 15.51 1.07 -9.47
N GLN A 261 16.80 1.34 -9.22
CA GLN A 261 17.90 0.78 -10.00
C GLN A 261 18.32 -0.59 -9.45
N GLY A 262 18.04 -1.65 -10.20
CA GLY A 262 18.49 -3.00 -9.85
C GLY A 262 17.98 -3.48 -8.50
N LYS A 263 18.91 -3.73 -7.57
CA LYS A 263 18.60 -4.18 -6.18
C LYS A 263 18.67 -3.05 -5.15
N THR A 264 18.98 -1.82 -5.57
CA THR A 264 19.09 -0.66 -4.68
C THR A 264 17.74 0.06 -4.56
N SER A 265 17.67 1.05 -3.68
CA SER A 265 16.53 1.97 -3.56
C SER A 265 16.74 3.26 -4.37
N GLU A 266 17.86 3.39 -5.09
CA GLU A 266 18.21 4.55 -5.90
C GLU A 266 17.22 4.74 -7.05
N THR A 267 16.82 5.99 -7.27
CA THR A 267 16.03 6.39 -8.45
C THR A 267 16.96 6.85 -9.57
N ASN A 268 16.39 7.34 -10.67
CA ASN A 268 17.18 8.02 -11.73
C ASN A 268 17.75 9.38 -11.29
N VAL A 269 17.29 9.94 -10.18
CA VAL A 269 17.80 11.20 -9.62
C VAL A 269 18.77 10.90 -8.49
N GLU A 270 20.03 11.27 -8.67
CA GLU A 270 21.08 11.03 -7.69
C GLU A 270 20.77 11.71 -6.35
N GLY A 271 20.79 10.93 -5.24
CA GLY A 271 20.43 11.40 -3.92
C GLY A 271 18.93 11.27 -3.59
N VAL A 272 18.12 10.76 -4.52
CA VAL A 272 16.70 10.44 -4.32
C VAL A 272 16.49 8.93 -4.32
N PHE A 273 15.87 8.44 -3.27
CA PHE A 273 15.63 7.01 -3.00
C PHE A 273 14.13 6.77 -2.84
N ALA A 274 13.67 5.55 -3.16
CA ALA A 274 12.29 5.16 -2.97
C ALA A 274 12.15 3.85 -2.17
N ALA A 275 11.17 3.78 -1.28
CA ALA A 275 10.92 2.63 -0.41
C ALA A 275 9.43 2.41 -0.14
N GLY A 276 9.06 1.18 0.16
CA GLY A 276 7.67 0.78 0.40
C GLY A 276 6.86 0.65 -0.87
N ASP A 277 5.56 0.69 -0.71
CA ASP A 277 4.61 0.38 -1.77
C ASP A 277 4.61 1.38 -2.93
N VAL A 278 5.21 2.55 -2.76
CA VAL A 278 5.36 3.53 -3.87
C VAL A 278 6.29 3.02 -4.98
N GLN A 279 7.18 2.06 -4.67
CA GLN A 279 8.11 1.43 -5.62
C GLN A 279 7.90 -0.09 -5.75
N ASP A 280 7.01 -0.71 -4.93
CA ASP A 280 6.76 -2.15 -4.95
C ASP A 280 5.37 -2.45 -5.53
N PRO A 281 5.28 -2.81 -6.83
CA PRO A 281 4.01 -3.17 -7.45
C PRO A 281 3.51 -4.57 -7.07
N LEU A 282 4.34 -5.40 -6.40
CA LEU A 282 4.09 -6.83 -6.24
C LEU A 282 3.62 -7.20 -4.83
N TYR A 283 4.44 -6.93 -3.82
CA TYR A 283 4.24 -7.52 -2.49
C TYR A 283 3.28 -6.73 -1.61
N ARG A 284 3.51 -5.42 -1.48
CA ARG A 284 2.67 -4.51 -0.67
C ARG A 284 2.38 -5.07 0.72
N GLN A 285 3.42 -5.50 1.41
CA GLN A 285 3.36 -6.02 2.77
C GLN A 285 4.12 -5.12 3.73
N ALA A 286 3.66 -5.02 4.99
CA ALA A 286 4.31 -4.19 6.01
C ALA A 286 5.78 -4.58 6.22
N VAL A 287 6.09 -5.88 6.22
CA VAL A 287 7.46 -6.39 6.41
C VAL A 287 8.35 -6.10 5.21
N THR A 288 7.85 -6.21 3.96
CA THR A 288 8.63 -5.86 2.76
C THR A 288 8.85 -4.36 2.66
N ALA A 289 7.83 -3.57 3.03
CA ALA A 289 7.95 -2.11 3.13
C ALA A 289 9.01 -1.72 4.16
N ALA A 290 8.99 -2.28 5.37
CA ALA A 290 10.01 -2.05 6.39
C ALA A 290 11.41 -2.45 5.89
N GLY A 291 11.55 -3.62 5.26
CA GLY A 291 12.81 -4.09 4.67
C GLY A 291 13.34 -3.14 3.58
N SER A 292 12.47 -2.59 2.74
CA SER A 292 12.86 -1.60 1.73
C SER A 292 13.26 -0.26 2.35
N GLY A 293 12.61 0.16 3.44
CA GLY A 293 13.00 1.33 4.23
C GLY A 293 14.39 1.21 4.84
N CYS A 294 14.73 0.03 5.36
CA CYS A 294 16.08 -0.28 5.83
C CYS A 294 17.09 -0.13 4.69
N ARG A 295 16.82 -0.70 3.52
CA ARG A 295 17.67 -0.59 2.33
C ARG A 295 17.89 0.84 1.92
N ALA A 296 16.82 1.64 1.83
CA ALA A 296 16.91 3.05 1.46
C ALA A 296 17.79 3.86 2.43
N ALA A 297 17.67 3.61 3.73
CA ALA A 297 18.51 4.26 4.73
C ALA A 297 20.00 3.94 4.56
N LEU A 298 20.33 2.67 4.29
CA LEU A 298 21.72 2.24 4.04
C LEU A 298 22.28 2.82 2.73
N ASP A 299 21.46 2.92 1.69
CA ASP A 299 21.84 3.56 0.44
C ASP A 299 22.08 5.07 0.64
N VAL A 300 21.24 5.76 1.43
CA VAL A 300 21.43 7.17 1.83
C VAL A 300 22.71 7.35 2.61
N GLU A 301 23.01 6.48 3.59
CA GLU A 301 24.25 6.55 4.38
C GLU A 301 25.47 6.45 3.48
N LYS A 302 25.49 5.46 2.59
CA LYS A 302 26.56 5.28 1.59
C LYS A 302 26.72 6.51 0.71
N PHE A 303 25.61 7.02 0.20
CA PHE A 303 25.57 8.20 -0.66
C PHE A 303 26.13 9.45 0.02
N LEU A 304 25.64 9.78 1.22
CA LEU A 304 26.12 10.95 1.99
C LEU A 304 27.59 10.84 2.39
N ASN A 305 28.10 9.63 2.64
CA ASN A 305 29.51 9.40 2.94
C ASN A 305 30.41 9.60 1.71
N ALA A 306 29.93 9.31 0.51
CA ALA A 306 30.67 9.52 -0.73
C ALA A 306 30.72 11.00 -1.18
N HIS A 307 29.85 11.84 -0.62
CA HIS A 307 29.69 13.25 -1.00
C HIS A 307 30.02 14.24 0.16
N LYS A 308 30.81 13.79 1.13
CA LYS A 308 31.35 14.64 2.24
C LYS A 308 32.42 15.60 1.77
#